data_32a64d6b51e42fc2e62eccf65c21544a
#
_entry.id   32a64d6b51e42fc2e62eccf65c21544a
#
_cell.length_a   1.000
_cell.length_b   1.000
_cell.length_c   1.000
_cell.angle_alpha   90.00
_cell.angle_beta   90.00
_cell.angle_gamma   90.00
#
_symmetry.space_group_name_H-M   'P 1'
#
loop_
_entity.id
_entity.type
_entity.pdbx_description
1 polymer ?
#
loop_
_entity_poly.entity_id
_entity_poly.type
_entity_poly.pdbx_seq_one_letter_code
_entity_poly.pdbx_strand_id
1 'polypeptide(L)'
;MSPLQLVDGGKKSRTPELRPAPRIEALATLPVFLKLAGRRAVVAGGTDAALWKAELLAASGAAVEVFAGKDPGLFQALADDPPAGSVRIHARSWHRGDLEGAAIAIADVETDDEAARFAEAARLAGIPFNVVDRPEFCDLQFGAIVNRSPLIVSISTDGAAPVFGQAIRAKIEAMLPKGLKRWAEAARDWRPDLRGLGLGFARRRRFWESFSEHALADPERGPEASLRARLLEEAVVERGAGSGKGRVTLVGAGPGDPELLTLKAVRALQSAEIILYDDLVAAEVLDFARREAKRILVGKTGHGRACKQDEINALMLRLAGQGRHVVRLKGGDPCIFGRATEEIEACRRAGIEVAIVPGITAAQGAAASLKISLTQREQMRRLQFVMGHAKDGGLPADLDWGAIADPSVMTALYMPRRTLAAFRDRAIENGLLPETPAAAISSATRHDERRIFSTISGLPELVGRLDHDGPLLVLIGRGLETEAALDPRRAADAPQRSFAAGSRTRKGPTPELWP
;
A
#
# COMPACT_ATOMS: atom_id res chain seq x y z
N MET A 1 -8.31 -24.91 -20.69
CA MET A 1 -7.85 -24.43 -22.02
C MET A 1 -7.12 -23.11 -21.80
N SER A 2 -5.83 -23.07 -22.11
CA SER A 2 -4.97 -21.87 -21.95
C SER A 2 -5.34 -20.82 -23.00
N PRO A 3 -5.62 -19.55 -22.63
CA PRO A 3 -6.10 -18.53 -23.56
C PRO A 3 -5.00 -17.74 -24.30
N LEU A 4 -3.80 -18.28 -24.44
CA LEU A 4 -2.62 -17.53 -24.89
C LEU A 4 -1.93 -18.09 -26.15
N GLN A 5 -2.67 -18.65 -27.10
CA GLN A 5 -2.10 -18.90 -28.45
C GLN A 5 -2.47 -17.73 -29.37
N LEU A 6 -1.48 -16.90 -29.68
CA LEU A 6 -1.53 -15.87 -30.72
C LEU A 6 -0.82 -16.39 -31.98
N VAL A 7 -1.50 -16.23 -33.10
CA VAL A 7 -1.14 -16.65 -34.45
C VAL A 7 0.04 -15.84 -35.01
N ASP A 8 0.86 -16.53 -35.70
CA ASP A 8 2.14 -16.35 -36.35
C ASP A 8 2.27 -15.17 -37.34
N GLY A 9 3.49 -14.62 -37.45
CA GLY A 9 3.91 -13.81 -38.59
C GLY A 9 4.84 -12.64 -38.24
N GLY A 10 6.12 -12.87 -38.00
CA GLY A 10 7.16 -11.83 -37.93
C GLY A 10 7.67 -11.53 -36.54
N LYS A 11 8.97 -11.43 -36.36
CA LYS A 11 9.83 -11.26 -35.17
C LYS A 11 9.12 -11.48 -33.84
N LYS A 12 9.26 -12.65 -33.23
CA LYS A 12 8.55 -13.09 -32.02
C LYS A 12 8.60 -12.02 -30.92
N SER A 13 7.45 -11.43 -30.64
CA SER A 13 7.18 -10.59 -29.48
C SER A 13 7.17 -11.44 -28.21
N ARG A 14 7.37 -10.83 -27.03
CA ARG A 14 7.18 -11.53 -25.77
C ARG A 14 5.69 -11.73 -25.49
N THR A 15 5.34 -12.91 -25.00
CA THR A 15 3.98 -13.16 -24.51
C THR A 15 3.78 -12.50 -23.14
N PRO A 16 2.63 -11.85 -22.88
CA PRO A 16 2.28 -11.33 -21.55
C PRO A 16 2.37 -12.42 -20.48
N GLU A 17 3.03 -12.12 -19.36
CA GLU A 17 3.28 -13.07 -18.29
C GLU A 17 2.36 -12.83 -17.11
N LEU A 18 1.52 -13.81 -16.77
CA LEU A 18 0.75 -13.80 -15.53
C LEU A 18 1.69 -14.09 -14.35
N ARG A 19 1.89 -13.12 -13.48
CA ARG A 19 2.63 -13.32 -12.24
C ARG A 19 1.68 -13.64 -11.09
N PRO A 20 1.97 -14.70 -10.29
CA PRO A 20 1.18 -14.99 -9.11
C PRO A 20 1.29 -13.82 -8.11
N ALA A 21 0.24 -13.63 -7.30
CA ALA A 21 0.33 -12.73 -6.16
C ALA A 21 1.46 -13.17 -5.22
N PRO A 22 2.19 -12.25 -4.58
CA PRO A 22 3.20 -12.61 -3.61
C PRO A 22 2.58 -13.47 -2.50
N ARG A 23 3.36 -14.42 -1.97
CA ARG A 23 2.94 -15.21 -0.81
C ARG A 23 2.89 -14.29 0.41
N ILE A 24 2.03 -14.64 1.39
CA ILE A 24 2.07 -13.99 2.69
C ILE A 24 3.43 -14.29 3.32
N GLU A 25 4.10 -13.26 3.77
CA GLU A 25 5.33 -13.38 4.57
C GLU A 25 5.04 -14.02 5.92
N ALA A 26 6.09 -14.47 6.63
CA ALA A 26 5.94 -15.05 7.95
C ALA A 26 5.29 -14.03 8.91
N LEU A 27 4.30 -14.51 9.67
CA LEU A 27 3.63 -13.71 10.70
C LEU A 27 4.15 -14.14 12.07
N ALA A 28 4.41 -13.21 12.97
CA ALA A 28 4.76 -13.49 14.35
C ALA A 28 3.60 -14.21 15.05
N THR A 29 2.37 -13.72 14.85
CA THR A 29 1.14 -14.32 15.40
C THR A 29 0.02 -14.24 14.36
N LEU A 30 -0.95 -15.18 14.43
CA LEU A 30 -2.13 -15.18 13.57
C LEU A 30 -3.22 -14.28 14.18
N PRO A 31 -3.61 -13.16 13.53
CA PRO A 31 -4.72 -12.34 14.00
C PRO A 31 -6.06 -13.04 13.74
N VAL A 32 -6.86 -13.18 14.81
CA VAL A 32 -8.19 -13.77 14.76
C VAL A 32 -9.19 -12.94 15.55
N PHE A 33 -10.48 -13.02 15.19
CA PHE A 33 -11.58 -12.40 15.91
C PHE A 33 -12.51 -13.48 16.45
N LEU A 34 -12.63 -13.57 17.78
CA LEU A 34 -13.49 -14.55 18.46
C LEU A 34 -14.92 -14.03 18.55
N LYS A 35 -15.89 -14.87 18.22
CA LYS A 35 -17.33 -14.59 18.43
C LYS A 35 -17.72 -15.15 19.79
N LEU A 36 -17.89 -14.27 20.77
CA LEU A 36 -18.16 -14.63 22.15
C LEU A 36 -19.61 -14.39 22.59
N ALA A 37 -20.45 -13.79 21.76
CA ALA A 37 -21.85 -13.51 22.11
C ALA A 37 -22.58 -14.78 22.57
N GLY A 38 -23.08 -14.77 23.82
CA GLY A 38 -23.74 -15.89 24.48
C GLY A 38 -22.84 -17.06 24.86
N ARG A 39 -21.54 -16.97 24.59
CA ARG A 39 -20.58 -18.03 24.98
C ARG A 39 -19.99 -17.75 26.36
N ARG A 40 -19.72 -18.82 27.08
CA ARG A 40 -19.10 -18.76 28.39
C ARG A 40 -17.63 -18.34 28.30
N ALA A 41 -17.22 -17.40 29.13
CA ALA A 41 -15.83 -16.98 29.33
C ALA A 41 -15.48 -17.00 30.82
N VAL A 42 -14.27 -17.38 31.17
CA VAL A 42 -13.81 -17.48 32.54
C VAL A 42 -12.72 -16.46 32.82
N VAL A 43 -12.82 -15.75 33.94
CA VAL A 43 -11.79 -14.88 34.49
C VAL A 43 -11.44 -15.32 35.89
N ALA A 44 -10.18 -15.66 36.13
CA ALA A 44 -9.65 -16.01 37.42
C ALA A 44 -8.72 -14.92 37.94
N GLY A 45 -9.05 -14.30 39.06
CA GLY A 45 -8.30 -13.19 39.66
C GLY A 45 -9.21 -12.11 40.23
N GLY A 46 -8.68 -11.32 41.17
CA GLY A 46 -9.42 -10.28 41.90
C GLY A 46 -8.72 -8.90 41.81
N THR A 47 -8.14 -8.56 40.69
CA THR A 47 -7.39 -7.30 40.48
C THR A 47 -8.05 -6.40 39.45
N ASP A 48 -7.60 -5.15 39.33
CA ASP A 48 -8.04 -4.21 38.29
C ASP A 48 -7.75 -4.73 36.89
N ALA A 49 -6.66 -5.49 36.69
CA ALA A 49 -6.33 -6.09 35.41
C ALA A 49 -7.33 -7.19 35.04
N ALA A 50 -7.73 -8.03 35.99
CA ALA A 50 -8.78 -9.04 35.81
C ALA A 50 -10.15 -8.36 35.55
N LEU A 51 -10.48 -7.27 36.25
CA LEU A 51 -11.69 -6.49 36.02
C LEU A 51 -11.75 -5.96 34.59
N TRP A 52 -10.68 -5.32 34.10
CA TRP A 52 -10.62 -4.84 32.74
C TRP A 52 -10.79 -5.94 31.70
N LYS A 53 -10.23 -7.13 31.95
CA LYS A 53 -10.41 -8.29 31.06
C LYS A 53 -11.84 -8.80 31.10
N ALA A 54 -12.48 -8.85 32.26
CA ALA A 54 -13.88 -9.23 32.40
C ALA A 54 -14.81 -8.25 31.64
N GLU A 55 -14.56 -6.95 31.75
CA GLU A 55 -15.29 -5.92 31.01
C GLU A 55 -15.14 -6.08 29.49
N LEU A 56 -13.91 -6.34 29.01
CA LEU A 56 -13.64 -6.57 27.58
C LEU A 56 -14.38 -7.79 27.02
N LEU A 57 -14.42 -8.88 27.79
CA LEU A 57 -15.16 -10.08 27.43
C LEU A 57 -16.68 -9.85 27.45
N ALA A 58 -17.20 -9.14 28.46
CA ALA A 58 -18.59 -8.77 28.55
C ALA A 58 -18.99 -7.84 27.38
N ALA A 59 -18.16 -6.84 27.03
CA ALA A 59 -18.36 -5.96 25.88
C ALA A 59 -18.42 -6.74 24.54
N SER A 60 -17.82 -7.93 24.48
CA SER A 60 -17.89 -8.83 23.32
C SER A 60 -19.14 -9.73 23.36
N GLY A 61 -20.06 -9.55 24.33
CA GLY A 61 -21.29 -10.29 24.50
C GLY A 61 -21.16 -11.64 25.20
N ALA A 62 -20.01 -11.91 25.83
CA ALA A 62 -19.80 -13.18 26.55
C ALA A 62 -20.63 -13.26 27.84
N ALA A 63 -20.94 -14.49 28.26
CA ALA A 63 -21.36 -14.82 29.64
C ALA A 63 -20.10 -15.05 30.46
N VAL A 64 -19.67 -14.03 31.19
CA VAL A 64 -18.41 -14.02 31.94
C VAL A 64 -18.62 -14.57 33.33
N GLU A 65 -17.85 -15.57 33.73
CA GLU A 65 -17.78 -16.06 35.09
C GLU A 65 -16.44 -15.66 35.72
N VAL A 66 -16.52 -14.85 36.78
CA VAL A 66 -15.37 -14.29 37.46
C VAL A 66 -15.16 -15.06 38.78
N PHE A 67 -13.98 -15.65 38.95
CA PHE A 67 -13.55 -16.29 40.18
C PHE A 67 -12.60 -15.37 40.94
N ALA A 68 -13.19 -14.46 41.76
CA ALA A 68 -12.50 -13.30 42.32
C ALA A 68 -11.78 -13.58 43.66
N GLY A 69 -11.98 -14.78 44.25
CA GLY A 69 -11.26 -15.22 45.45
C GLY A 69 -11.21 -14.21 46.61
N LYS A 70 -10.27 -13.28 46.51
CA LYS A 70 -9.96 -12.29 47.59
C LYS A 70 -10.85 -11.03 47.59
N ASP A 71 -11.25 -10.55 46.41
CA ASP A 71 -12.03 -9.31 46.28
C ASP A 71 -13.17 -9.40 45.26
N PRO A 72 -14.27 -10.09 45.62
CA PRO A 72 -15.44 -10.18 44.76
C PRO A 72 -16.16 -8.83 44.55
N GLY A 73 -16.03 -7.91 45.52
CA GLY A 73 -16.70 -6.58 45.48
C GLY A 73 -16.26 -5.70 44.34
N LEU A 74 -15.01 -5.87 43.90
CA LEU A 74 -14.43 -5.12 42.78
C LEU A 74 -15.25 -5.26 41.46
N PHE A 75 -15.89 -6.40 41.23
CA PHE A 75 -16.64 -6.71 40.02
C PHE A 75 -18.14 -6.36 40.10
N GLN A 76 -18.64 -5.86 41.26
CA GLN A 76 -20.08 -5.70 41.45
C GLN A 76 -20.69 -4.71 40.47
N ALA A 77 -20.07 -3.55 40.28
CA ALA A 77 -20.55 -2.55 39.33
C ALA A 77 -20.63 -3.09 37.88
N LEU A 78 -19.66 -3.90 37.48
CA LEU A 78 -19.64 -4.55 36.17
C LEU A 78 -20.71 -5.64 36.05
N ALA A 79 -21.02 -6.35 37.13
CA ALA A 79 -22.05 -7.38 37.15
C ALA A 79 -23.46 -6.77 37.09
N ASP A 80 -23.66 -5.61 37.74
CA ASP A 80 -24.94 -4.89 37.79
C ASP A 80 -25.28 -4.21 36.45
N ASP A 81 -24.25 -3.66 35.76
CA ASP A 81 -24.42 -2.96 34.45
C ASP A 81 -23.31 -3.34 33.46
N PRO A 82 -23.33 -4.55 32.88
CA PRO A 82 -22.36 -4.97 31.90
C PRO A 82 -22.57 -4.27 30.56
N PRO A 83 -21.49 -3.88 29.83
CA PRO A 83 -21.61 -3.18 28.53
C PRO A 83 -22.33 -4.03 27.45
N ALA A 84 -22.28 -5.34 27.57
CA ALA A 84 -23.06 -6.35 26.83
C ALA A 84 -22.92 -7.70 27.55
N GLY A 85 -23.58 -8.75 27.06
CA GLY A 85 -23.48 -10.09 27.69
C GLY A 85 -23.95 -10.10 29.14
N SER A 86 -23.22 -10.83 30.01
CA SER A 86 -23.52 -10.94 31.45
C SER A 86 -22.24 -11.24 32.24
N VAL A 87 -22.25 -10.87 33.53
CA VAL A 87 -21.13 -11.16 34.43
C VAL A 87 -21.68 -11.82 35.70
N ARG A 88 -21.11 -12.94 36.09
CA ARG A 88 -21.41 -13.64 37.32
C ARG A 88 -20.16 -13.77 38.17
N ILE A 89 -20.27 -13.41 39.47
CA ILE A 89 -19.17 -13.37 40.41
C ILE A 89 -19.25 -14.61 41.30
N HIS A 90 -18.11 -15.30 41.44
CA HIS A 90 -17.90 -16.39 42.39
C HIS A 90 -16.87 -15.92 43.44
N ALA A 91 -17.30 -15.82 44.70
CA ALA A 91 -16.45 -15.40 45.83
C ALA A 91 -15.57 -16.55 46.29
N ARG A 92 -14.85 -17.18 45.39
CA ARG A 92 -13.91 -18.26 45.63
C ARG A 92 -12.83 -18.31 44.55
N SER A 93 -11.74 -19.00 44.81
CA SER A 93 -10.75 -19.31 43.80
C SER A 93 -11.32 -20.27 42.74
N TRP A 94 -10.76 -20.21 41.54
CA TRP A 94 -11.10 -21.11 40.45
C TRP A 94 -10.61 -22.56 40.72
N HIS A 95 -11.25 -23.54 40.11
CA HIS A 95 -10.85 -24.92 40.05
C HIS A 95 -10.82 -25.41 38.62
N ARG A 96 -10.10 -26.50 38.36
CA ARG A 96 -9.96 -27.06 37.01
C ARG A 96 -11.31 -27.27 36.29
N GLY A 97 -12.32 -27.78 36.99
CA GLY A 97 -13.65 -27.97 36.41
C GLY A 97 -14.38 -26.70 36.00
N ASP A 98 -13.99 -25.55 36.54
CA ASP A 98 -14.58 -24.26 36.16
C ASP A 98 -14.20 -23.82 34.73
N LEU A 99 -13.16 -24.41 34.13
CA LEU A 99 -12.73 -24.12 32.77
C LEU A 99 -13.49 -24.91 31.72
N GLU A 100 -14.12 -26.04 32.09
CA GLU A 100 -14.80 -26.91 31.14
C GLU A 100 -15.93 -26.20 30.40
N GLY A 101 -15.92 -26.29 29.05
CA GLY A 101 -16.92 -25.67 28.18
C GLY A 101 -16.78 -24.16 28.01
N ALA A 102 -15.77 -23.52 28.56
CA ALA A 102 -15.49 -22.12 28.28
C ALA A 102 -14.97 -21.93 26.84
N ALA A 103 -15.29 -20.78 26.23
CA ALA A 103 -14.78 -20.40 24.93
C ALA A 103 -13.40 -19.74 25.00
N ILE A 104 -13.08 -19.17 26.16
CA ILE A 104 -11.82 -18.49 26.47
C ILE A 104 -11.68 -18.41 27.99
N ALA A 105 -10.44 -18.46 28.48
CA ALA A 105 -10.13 -18.26 29.88
C ALA A 105 -9.00 -17.27 30.08
N ILE A 106 -9.10 -16.43 31.10
CA ILE A 106 -8.07 -15.48 31.48
C ILE A 106 -7.74 -15.67 32.95
N ALA A 107 -6.45 -15.64 33.28
CA ALA A 107 -6.00 -15.62 34.65
C ALA A 107 -5.16 -14.39 34.95
N ASP A 108 -5.35 -13.84 36.12
CA ASP A 108 -4.48 -12.84 36.72
C ASP A 108 -4.04 -13.43 38.09
N VAL A 109 -2.81 -13.89 38.16
CA VAL A 109 -2.25 -14.67 39.26
C VAL A 109 -0.89 -14.15 39.68
N GLU A 110 -0.56 -14.34 40.96
CA GLU A 110 0.61 -13.73 41.58
C GLU A 110 1.92 -14.47 41.25
N THR A 111 1.87 -15.80 41.05
CA THR A 111 3.05 -16.64 40.90
C THR A 111 3.10 -17.42 39.58
N ASP A 112 4.31 -17.80 39.15
CA ASP A 112 4.52 -18.61 37.93
C ASP A 112 3.94 -20.03 38.11
N ASP A 113 3.96 -20.56 39.34
CA ASP A 113 3.37 -21.88 39.66
C ASP A 113 1.84 -21.86 39.46
N GLU A 114 1.18 -20.77 39.84
CA GLU A 114 -0.26 -20.59 39.58
C GLU A 114 -0.55 -20.42 38.11
N ALA A 115 0.28 -19.63 37.41
CA ALA A 115 0.20 -19.46 35.98
C ALA A 115 0.36 -20.78 35.23
N ALA A 116 1.35 -21.58 35.58
CA ALA A 116 1.58 -22.89 35.00
C ALA A 116 0.39 -23.84 35.24
N ARG A 117 -0.15 -23.87 36.47
CA ARG A 117 -1.34 -24.70 36.79
C ARG A 117 -2.57 -24.28 35.99
N PHE A 118 -2.79 -22.97 35.84
CA PHE A 118 -3.90 -22.47 35.04
C PHE A 118 -3.73 -22.81 33.56
N ALA A 119 -2.54 -22.58 33.01
CA ALA A 119 -2.21 -22.93 31.64
C ALA A 119 -2.39 -24.41 31.34
N GLU A 120 -1.90 -25.28 32.22
CA GLU A 120 -2.10 -26.73 32.11
C GLU A 120 -3.59 -27.11 32.11
N ALA A 121 -4.36 -26.57 33.06
CA ALA A 121 -5.79 -26.83 33.15
C ALA A 121 -6.55 -26.37 31.90
N ALA A 122 -6.23 -25.19 31.38
CA ALA A 122 -6.85 -24.64 30.18
C ALA A 122 -6.50 -25.46 28.92
N ARG A 123 -5.23 -25.90 28.77
CA ARG A 123 -4.81 -26.79 27.66
C ARG A 123 -5.53 -28.12 27.70
N LEU A 124 -5.66 -28.71 28.89
CA LEU A 124 -6.39 -29.97 29.07
C LEU A 124 -7.89 -29.83 28.77
N ALA A 125 -8.47 -28.64 29.03
CA ALA A 125 -9.85 -28.35 28.66
C ALA A 125 -10.00 -27.97 27.16
N GLY A 126 -8.89 -27.80 26.41
CA GLY A 126 -8.90 -27.47 25.00
C GLY A 126 -9.39 -26.05 24.69
N ILE A 127 -9.18 -25.11 25.62
CA ILE A 127 -9.63 -23.72 25.47
C ILE A 127 -8.47 -22.74 25.33
N PRO A 128 -8.58 -21.71 24.46
CA PRO A 128 -7.57 -20.67 24.37
C PRO A 128 -7.56 -19.84 25.65
N PHE A 129 -6.38 -19.45 26.09
CA PHE A 129 -6.24 -18.73 27.35
C PHE A 129 -5.12 -17.69 27.32
N ASN A 130 -5.20 -16.77 28.29
CA ASN A 130 -4.19 -15.75 28.54
C ASN A 130 -3.94 -15.65 30.06
N VAL A 131 -2.69 -15.51 30.43
CA VAL A 131 -2.28 -15.15 31.79
C VAL A 131 -1.72 -13.73 31.74
N VAL A 132 -2.31 -12.83 32.54
CA VAL A 132 -1.97 -11.41 32.53
C VAL A 132 -0.50 -11.22 32.90
N ASP A 133 0.21 -10.40 32.10
CA ASP A 133 1.62 -10.04 32.26
C ASP A 133 2.62 -11.22 32.28
N ARG A 134 2.19 -12.40 31.78
CA ARG A 134 3.01 -13.64 31.73
C ARG A 134 2.93 -14.27 30.34
N PRO A 135 3.56 -13.67 29.32
CA PRO A 135 3.43 -14.09 27.92
C PRO A 135 3.88 -15.53 27.66
N GLU A 136 4.84 -16.04 28.43
CA GLU A 136 5.36 -17.42 28.33
C GLU A 136 4.31 -18.50 28.64
N PHE A 137 3.27 -18.15 29.39
CA PHE A 137 2.16 -19.07 29.72
C PHE A 137 0.93 -18.87 28.81
N CYS A 138 0.97 -17.97 27.80
CA CYS A 138 -0.20 -17.60 27.02
C CYS A 138 -0.29 -18.32 25.67
N ASP A 139 -1.48 -18.82 25.32
CA ASP A 139 -1.79 -19.28 23.95
C ASP A 139 -2.34 -18.15 23.05
N LEU A 140 -2.82 -17.05 23.65
CA LEU A 140 -3.31 -15.88 22.94
C LEU A 140 -2.90 -14.57 23.62
N GLN A 141 -2.89 -13.51 22.85
CA GLN A 141 -2.58 -12.17 23.33
C GLN A 141 -3.69 -11.18 22.95
N PHE A 142 -3.88 -10.15 23.80
CA PHE A 142 -4.79 -9.05 23.50
C PHE A 142 -4.04 -7.90 22.86
N GLY A 143 -4.45 -7.50 21.64
CA GLY A 143 -3.93 -6.33 20.96
C GLY A 143 -4.56 -5.03 21.46
N ALA A 144 -3.95 -3.90 21.10
CA ALA A 144 -4.56 -2.60 21.25
C ALA A 144 -5.75 -2.46 20.28
N ILE A 145 -6.89 -1.94 20.73
CA ILE A 145 -8.15 -1.96 20.00
C ILE A 145 -8.59 -0.55 19.61
N VAL A 146 -8.96 -0.36 18.33
CA VAL A 146 -9.76 0.79 17.87
C VAL A 146 -11.18 0.29 17.62
N ASN A 147 -12.12 0.76 18.43
CA ASN A 147 -13.50 0.32 18.39
C ASN A 147 -14.39 1.33 17.65
N ARG A 148 -14.92 0.90 16.52
CA ARG A 148 -16.00 1.53 15.73
C ARG A 148 -17.06 0.48 15.40
N SER A 149 -17.37 -0.41 16.39
CA SER A 149 -18.23 -1.59 16.19
C SER A 149 -19.46 -1.30 15.33
N PRO A 150 -19.71 -2.19 14.35
CA PRO A 150 -19.08 -3.49 14.10
C PRO A 150 -17.74 -3.46 13.36
N LEU A 151 -17.16 -2.29 13.07
CA LEU A 151 -15.80 -2.16 12.56
C LEU A 151 -14.82 -2.15 13.74
N ILE A 152 -13.93 -3.13 13.80
CA ILE A 152 -12.90 -3.27 14.84
C ILE A 152 -11.53 -3.40 14.18
N VAL A 153 -10.53 -2.66 14.68
CA VAL A 153 -9.12 -2.84 14.34
C VAL A 153 -8.37 -3.30 15.59
N SER A 154 -7.61 -4.38 15.49
CA SER A 154 -6.74 -4.86 16.55
C SER A 154 -5.28 -4.82 16.10
N ILE A 155 -4.39 -4.39 17.00
CA ILE A 155 -2.97 -4.18 16.72
C ILE A 155 -2.17 -4.97 17.75
N SER A 156 -1.32 -5.89 17.29
CA SER A 156 -0.37 -6.62 18.14
C SER A 156 1.06 -6.23 17.76
N THR A 157 1.91 -6.15 18.76
CA THR A 157 3.37 -6.04 18.64
C THR A 157 4.06 -7.29 19.19
N ASP A 158 3.31 -8.39 19.33
CA ASP A 158 3.76 -9.66 19.92
C ASP A 158 4.40 -9.50 21.32
N GLY A 159 3.86 -8.55 22.11
CA GLY A 159 4.38 -8.23 23.44
C GLY A 159 5.67 -7.39 23.44
N ALA A 160 6.33 -7.20 22.30
CA ALA A 160 7.65 -6.56 22.22
C ALA A 160 7.65 -5.06 22.59
N ALA A 161 6.56 -4.33 22.29
CA ALA A 161 6.53 -2.87 22.51
C ALA A 161 5.10 -2.34 22.75
N PRO A 162 4.53 -2.46 23.95
CA PRO A 162 3.17 -1.98 24.23
C PRO A 162 2.96 -0.49 23.92
N VAL A 163 3.93 0.38 24.26
CA VAL A 163 3.87 1.82 23.98
C VAL A 163 3.81 2.11 22.48
N PHE A 164 4.57 1.37 21.68
CA PHE A 164 4.53 1.49 20.22
C PHE A 164 3.17 1.05 19.68
N GLY A 165 2.61 -0.05 20.17
CA GLY A 165 1.27 -0.50 19.84
C GLY A 165 0.20 0.55 20.13
N GLN A 166 0.29 1.24 21.28
CA GLN A 166 -0.60 2.33 21.64
C GLN A 166 -0.43 3.56 20.74
N ALA A 167 0.81 3.91 20.35
CA ALA A 167 1.07 5.01 19.43
C ALA A 167 0.46 4.75 18.03
N ILE A 168 0.58 3.52 17.52
CA ILE A 168 -0.07 3.12 16.27
C ILE A 168 -1.59 3.12 16.41
N ARG A 169 -2.13 2.62 17.53
CA ARG A 169 -3.58 2.69 17.83
C ARG A 169 -4.09 4.13 17.75
N ALA A 170 -3.42 5.06 18.41
CA ALA A 170 -3.82 6.47 18.42
C ALA A 170 -3.84 7.08 17.01
N LYS A 171 -2.83 6.78 16.18
CA LYS A 171 -2.80 7.22 14.77
C LYS A 171 -3.98 6.65 13.97
N ILE A 172 -4.24 5.36 14.06
CA ILE A 172 -5.35 4.72 13.36
C ILE A 172 -6.69 5.26 13.87
N GLU A 173 -6.83 5.47 15.18
CA GLU A 173 -8.04 6.04 15.78
C GLU A 173 -8.35 7.44 15.27
N ALA A 174 -7.32 8.28 15.09
CA ALA A 174 -7.45 9.60 14.50
C ALA A 174 -7.84 9.56 13.00
N MET A 175 -7.43 8.51 12.28
CA MET A 175 -7.76 8.32 10.84
C MET A 175 -9.16 7.71 10.64
N LEU A 176 -9.76 7.12 11.66
CA LEU A 176 -11.05 6.44 11.60
C LEU A 176 -12.12 7.21 12.38
N PRO A 177 -12.85 8.15 11.75
CA PRO A 177 -13.87 8.94 12.39
C PRO A 177 -14.95 8.09 13.07
N LYS A 178 -15.55 8.64 14.14
CA LYS A 178 -16.61 7.95 14.90
C LYS A 178 -17.85 7.63 14.05
N GLY A 179 -18.13 8.42 13.02
CA GLY A 179 -19.22 8.21 12.09
C GLY A 179 -19.14 6.91 11.29
N LEU A 180 -17.93 6.34 11.10
CA LEU A 180 -17.75 5.03 10.46
C LEU A 180 -18.48 3.89 11.19
N LYS A 181 -18.80 4.05 12.48
CA LYS A 181 -19.68 3.14 13.22
C LYS A 181 -21.02 2.99 12.49
N ARG A 182 -21.69 4.11 12.16
CA ARG A 182 -22.98 4.14 11.48
C ARG A 182 -22.92 3.49 10.09
N TRP A 183 -21.82 3.71 9.36
CA TRP A 183 -21.58 3.05 8.07
C TRP A 183 -21.40 1.53 8.21
N ALA A 184 -20.66 1.09 9.22
CA ALA A 184 -20.46 -0.33 9.47
C ALA A 184 -21.74 -1.03 9.94
N GLU A 185 -22.58 -0.36 10.76
CA GLU A 185 -23.91 -0.82 11.13
C GLU A 185 -24.81 -0.95 9.89
N ALA A 186 -24.85 0.07 9.05
CA ALA A 186 -25.61 0.04 7.79
C ALA A 186 -25.14 -1.08 6.86
N ALA A 187 -23.84 -1.31 6.74
CA ALA A 187 -23.32 -2.42 5.94
C ALA A 187 -23.79 -3.79 6.44
N ARG A 188 -23.83 -3.97 7.78
CA ARG A 188 -24.35 -5.19 8.40
C ARG A 188 -25.83 -5.36 8.10
N ASP A 189 -26.62 -4.27 8.27
CA ASP A 189 -28.07 -4.30 8.18
C ASP A 189 -28.57 -4.41 6.73
N TRP A 190 -27.84 -3.86 5.74
CA TRP A 190 -28.21 -3.94 4.32
C TRP A 190 -27.78 -5.24 3.64
N ARG A 191 -26.89 -5.99 4.26
CA ARG A 191 -26.35 -7.25 3.69
C ARG A 191 -27.39 -8.33 3.42
N PRO A 192 -28.40 -8.55 4.29
CA PRO A 192 -29.49 -9.49 4.01
C PRO A 192 -30.29 -9.11 2.77
N ASP A 193 -30.63 -7.82 2.58
CA ASP A 193 -31.40 -7.36 1.44
C ASP A 193 -30.67 -7.60 0.13
N LEU A 194 -29.38 -7.22 0.09
CA LEU A 194 -28.54 -7.46 -1.08
C LEU A 194 -28.42 -8.96 -1.41
N ARG A 195 -28.44 -9.83 -0.39
CA ARG A 195 -28.46 -11.28 -0.58
C ARG A 195 -29.79 -11.76 -1.13
N GLY A 196 -30.90 -11.21 -0.63
CA GLY A 196 -32.26 -11.54 -1.06
C GLY A 196 -32.52 -11.24 -2.53
N LEU A 197 -31.80 -10.29 -3.12
CA LEU A 197 -31.90 -9.96 -4.55
C LEU A 197 -31.31 -11.02 -5.50
N GLY A 198 -30.65 -12.07 -5.01
CA GLY A 198 -30.07 -13.14 -5.84
C GLY A 198 -29.03 -12.71 -6.86
N LEU A 199 -28.44 -11.51 -6.70
CA LEU A 199 -27.51 -10.92 -7.65
C LEU A 199 -26.20 -11.70 -7.77
N GLY A 200 -25.67 -11.79 -9.00
CA GLY A 200 -24.34 -12.35 -9.24
C GLY A 200 -23.22 -11.56 -8.54
N PHE A 201 -22.06 -12.21 -8.37
CA PHE A 201 -20.91 -11.66 -7.64
C PHE A 201 -20.52 -10.24 -8.08
N ALA A 202 -20.45 -9.97 -9.39
CA ALA A 202 -20.04 -8.67 -9.92
C ALA A 202 -20.99 -7.53 -9.52
N ARG A 203 -22.30 -7.78 -9.47
CA ARG A 203 -23.32 -6.79 -9.06
C ARG A 203 -23.25 -6.51 -7.57
N ARG A 204 -23.16 -7.55 -6.72
CA ARG A 204 -22.98 -7.40 -5.28
C ARG A 204 -21.70 -6.64 -4.94
N ARG A 205 -20.65 -6.89 -5.70
CA ARG A 205 -19.37 -6.19 -5.53
C ARG A 205 -19.50 -4.70 -5.87
N ARG A 206 -20.12 -4.33 -7.00
CA ARG A 206 -20.36 -2.92 -7.37
C ARG A 206 -21.17 -2.17 -6.31
N PHE A 207 -22.18 -2.82 -5.75
CA PHE A 207 -22.93 -2.25 -4.62
C PHE A 207 -21.99 -1.87 -3.46
N TRP A 208 -21.12 -2.79 -3.05
CA TRP A 208 -20.20 -2.53 -1.95
C TRP A 208 -19.09 -1.53 -2.30
N GLU A 209 -18.66 -1.47 -3.55
CA GLU A 209 -17.72 -0.45 -4.03
C GLU A 209 -18.36 0.95 -3.94
N SER A 210 -19.57 1.13 -4.45
CA SER A 210 -20.31 2.39 -4.37
C SER A 210 -20.64 2.76 -2.92
N PHE A 211 -21.07 1.80 -2.09
CA PHE A 211 -21.24 2.01 -0.65
C PHE A 211 -19.96 2.54 0.01
N SER A 212 -18.83 1.91 -0.28
CA SER A 212 -17.54 2.32 0.30
C SER A 212 -17.10 3.70 -0.18
N GLU A 213 -17.35 4.06 -1.44
CA GLU A 213 -17.09 5.40 -1.97
C GLU A 213 -17.87 6.46 -1.19
N HIS A 214 -19.16 6.24 -0.91
CA HIS A 214 -19.97 7.16 -0.10
C HIS A 214 -19.48 7.22 1.36
N ALA A 215 -19.14 6.06 1.95
CA ALA A 215 -18.65 6.00 3.32
C ALA A 215 -17.30 6.74 3.53
N LEU A 216 -16.42 6.69 2.52
CA LEU A 216 -15.13 7.37 2.57
C LEU A 216 -15.23 8.86 2.16
N ALA A 217 -16.26 9.24 1.40
CA ALA A 217 -16.52 10.63 1.04
C ALA A 217 -17.09 11.44 2.22
N ASP A 218 -17.97 10.85 3.03
CA ASP A 218 -18.53 11.49 4.23
C ASP A 218 -18.54 10.49 5.42
N PRO A 219 -17.36 10.22 6.01
CA PRO A 219 -17.25 9.22 7.06
C PRO A 219 -17.84 9.67 8.41
N GLU A 220 -18.13 10.98 8.60
CA GLU A 220 -18.62 11.51 9.88
C GLU A 220 -20.12 11.35 10.05
N ARG A 221 -20.93 11.48 8.98
CA ARG A 221 -22.40 11.54 9.09
C ARG A 221 -23.06 10.18 9.08
N GLY A 222 -22.50 9.20 8.43
CA GLY A 222 -23.17 7.92 8.13
C GLY A 222 -24.13 8.04 6.93
N PRO A 223 -24.71 6.91 6.49
CA PRO A 223 -25.53 6.89 5.27
C PRO A 223 -26.87 7.63 5.46
N GLU A 224 -27.25 8.39 4.43
CA GLU A 224 -28.61 8.95 4.34
C GLU A 224 -29.65 7.85 4.12
N ALA A 225 -30.88 8.06 4.61
CA ALA A 225 -31.95 7.07 4.50
C ALA A 225 -32.28 6.66 3.03
N SER A 226 -32.15 7.61 2.09
CA SER A 226 -32.39 7.39 0.66
C SER A 226 -31.29 6.57 -0.03
N LEU A 227 -30.08 6.57 0.51
CA LEU A 227 -28.90 5.93 -0.12
C LEU A 227 -29.09 4.43 -0.30
N ARG A 228 -29.70 3.74 0.69
CA ARG A 228 -29.98 2.30 0.63
C ARG A 228 -30.81 1.93 -0.59
N ALA A 229 -31.96 2.58 -0.76
CA ALA A 229 -32.88 2.31 -1.88
C ALA A 229 -32.17 2.56 -3.21
N ARG A 230 -31.47 3.69 -3.34
CA ARG A 230 -30.74 4.05 -4.55
C ARG A 230 -29.66 3.02 -4.92
N LEU A 231 -28.84 2.58 -3.96
CA LEU A 231 -27.78 1.60 -4.24
C LEU A 231 -28.33 0.21 -4.56
N LEU A 232 -29.47 -0.19 -3.95
CA LEU A 232 -30.14 -1.45 -4.27
C LEU A 232 -30.75 -1.38 -5.68
N GLU A 233 -31.41 -0.27 -6.04
CA GLU A 233 -31.89 -0.04 -7.41
C GLU A 233 -30.75 -0.09 -8.43
N GLU A 234 -29.66 0.62 -8.20
CA GLU A 234 -28.48 0.61 -9.07
C GLU A 234 -27.88 -0.80 -9.24
N ALA A 235 -27.95 -1.62 -8.19
CA ALA A 235 -27.48 -3.00 -8.23
C ALA A 235 -28.41 -3.91 -9.06
N VAL A 236 -29.74 -3.65 -9.05
CA VAL A 236 -30.76 -4.42 -9.78
C VAL A 236 -30.81 -3.99 -11.24
N VAL A 237 -30.78 -2.67 -11.49
CA VAL A 237 -30.88 -2.12 -12.84
C VAL A 237 -29.75 -2.69 -13.69
N GLU A 238 -30.13 -3.53 -14.65
CA GLU A 238 -29.24 -3.81 -15.77
C GLU A 238 -29.02 -2.46 -16.47
N ARG A 239 -27.85 -1.87 -16.33
CA ARG A 239 -27.44 -0.90 -17.34
C ARG A 239 -27.59 -1.65 -18.66
N GLY A 240 -28.64 -1.25 -19.41
CA GLY A 240 -29.19 -1.98 -20.54
C GLY A 240 -28.11 -2.65 -21.36
N ALA A 241 -28.46 -3.74 -22.02
CA ALA A 241 -27.56 -4.61 -22.82
C ALA A 241 -26.68 -3.90 -23.87
N GLY A 242 -26.41 -2.62 -23.70
CA GLY A 242 -25.63 -1.74 -24.56
C GLY A 242 -24.15 -1.61 -24.20
N SER A 243 -23.69 -1.99 -23.00
CA SER A 243 -22.25 -2.13 -22.78
C SER A 243 -21.95 -3.05 -21.59
N GLY A 244 -21.94 -4.35 -21.81
CA GLY A 244 -21.25 -5.31 -20.92
C GLY A 244 -19.74 -5.12 -20.89
N LYS A 245 -19.25 -3.98 -21.36
CA LYS A 245 -17.83 -3.59 -21.38
C LYS A 245 -17.43 -3.07 -20.01
N GLY A 246 -16.32 -3.54 -19.53
CA GLY A 246 -15.65 -3.01 -18.34
C GLY A 246 -15.04 -1.63 -18.62
N ARG A 247 -14.14 -1.22 -17.76
CA ARG A 247 -13.45 0.08 -17.86
C ARG A 247 -11.93 -0.11 -17.83
N VAL A 248 -11.22 0.85 -18.38
CA VAL A 248 -9.77 0.95 -18.30
C VAL A 248 -9.40 2.17 -17.46
N THR A 249 -8.43 2.02 -16.58
CA THR A 249 -7.85 3.14 -15.84
C THR A 249 -6.34 3.15 -16.07
N LEU A 250 -5.83 4.21 -16.72
CA LEU A 250 -4.39 4.44 -16.84
C LEU A 250 -3.92 5.08 -15.55
N VAL A 251 -2.97 4.46 -14.86
CA VAL A 251 -2.53 4.89 -13.52
C VAL A 251 -1.03 5.14 -13.52
N GLY A 252 -0.62 6.31 -13.02
CA GLY A 252 0.77 6.61 -12.74
C GLY A 252 1.22 5.94 -11.44
N ALA A 253 2.29 5.16 -11.55
CA ALA A 253 2.94 4.47 -10.43
C ALA A 253 3.92 5.34 -9.65
N GLY A 254 4.13 6.58 -10.11
CA GLY A 254 5.21 7.42 -9.57
C GLY A 254 6.60 6.99 -10.03
N PRO A 255 7.66 7.64 -9.54
CA PRO A 255 9.04 7.41 -10.00
C PRO A 255 9.68 6.14 -9.44
N GLY A 256 9.16 5.60 -8.34
CA GLY A 256 9.69 4.37 -7.73
C GLY A 256 9.27 4.16 -6.28
N ASP A 257 9.42 5.17 -5.43
CA ASP A 257 8.97 5.14 -4.03
C ASP A 257 7.45 4.97 -3.96
N PRO A 258 6.93 3.91 -3.32
CA PRO A 258 5.50 3.67 -3.18
C PRO A 258 4.77 4.75 -2.37
N GLU A 259 5.43 5.49 -1.48
CA GLU A 259 4.84 6.61 -0.75
C GLU A 259 4.51 7.81 -1.65
N LEU A 260 5.06 7.84 -2.87
CA LEU A 260 4.75 8.84 -3.89
C LEU A 260 3.54 8.48 -4.76
N LEU A 261 2.82 7.40 -4.44
CA LEU A 261 1.54 7.12 -5.06
C LEU A 261 0.49 8.15 -4.65
N THR A 262 -0.30 8.59 -5.63
CA THR A 262 -1.48 9.39 -5.27
C THR A 262 -2.53 8.53 -4.59
N LEU A 263 -3.30 9.09 -3.67
CA LEU A 263 -4.42 8.38 -3.02
C LEU A 263 -5.43 7.81 -4.04
N LYS A 264 -5.58 8.47 -5.19
CA LYS A 264 -6.43 8.00 -6.28
C LYS A 264 -5.82 6.79 -6.98
N ALA A 265 -4.49 6.73 -7.13
CA ALA A 265 -3.78 5.56 -7.66
C ALA A 265 -3.93 4.35 -6.74
N VAL A 266 -3.77 4.53 -5.42
CA VAL A 266 -4.00 3.47 -4.43
C VAL A 266 -5.41 2.89 -4.55
N ARG A 267 -6.45 3.76 -4.59
CA ARG A 267 -7.84 3.31 -4.76
C ARG A 267 -8.07 2.57 -6.07
N ALA A 268 -7.45 3.04 -7.16
CA ALA A 268 -7.56 2.37 -8.46
C ALA A 268 -6.93 0.96 -8.42
N LEU A 269 -5.75 0.80 -7.79
CA LEU A 269 -5.10 -0.50 -7.60
C LEU A 269 -5.93 -1.45 -6.72
N GLN A 270 -6.52 -0.93 -5.64
CA GLN A 270 -7.40 -1.71 -4.75
C GLN A 270 -8.71 -2.15 -5.41
N SER A 271 -9.22 -1.38 -6.38
CA SER A 271 -10.44 -1.72 -7.13
C SER A 271 -10.19 -2.54 -8.40
N ALA A 272 -8.94 -2.67 -8.85
CA ALA A 272 -8.58 -3.38 -10.07
C ALA A 272 -8.90 -4.87 -10.01
N GLU A 273 -9.42 -5.45 -11.11
CA GLU A 273 -9.51 -6.90 -11.28
C GLU A 273 -8.28 -7.44 -12.00
N ILE A 274 -7.74 -6.63 -12.90
CA ILE A 274 -6.57 -6.97 -13.69
C ILE A 274 -5.65 -5.74 -13.74
N ILE A 275 -4.38 -5.95 -13.48
CA ILE A 275 -3.34 -4.93 -13.56
C ILE A 275 -2.36 -5.32 -14.65
N LEU A 276 -2.30 -4.51 -15.71
CA LEU A 276 -1.26 -4.60 -16.74
C LEU A 276 -0.16 -3.60 -16.39
N TYR A 277 1.06 -4.05 -16.19
CA TYR A 277 2.16 -3.19 -15.72
C TYR A 277 3.46 -3.42 -16.49
N ASP A 278 4.32 -2.39 -16.48
CA ASP A 278 5.65 -2.40 -17.07
C ASP A 278 6.72 -2.75 -16.05
N ASP A 279 7.89 -3.15 -16.53
CA ASP A 279 9.09 -3.38 -15.71
C ASP A 279 9.62 -2.10 -15.01
N LEU A 280 9.18 -0.93 -15.47
CA LEU A 280 9.47 0.36 -14.83
C LEU A 280 8.69 0.59 -13.53
N VAL A 281 7.69 -0.22 -13.24
CA VAL A 281 6.93 -0.14 -11.98
C VAL A 281 7.71 -0.86 -10.89
N ALA A 282 7.94 -0.18 -9.76
CA ALA A 282 8.56 -0.80 -8.59
C ALA A 282 7.65 -1.92 -8.04
N ALA A 283 8.26 -3.02 -7.60
CA ALA A 283 7.52 -4.19 -7.14
C ALA A 283 6.62 -3.86 -5.93
N GLU A 284 7.09 -3.00 -5.05
CA GLU A 284 6.42 -2.55 -3.83
C GLU A 284 5.11 -1.79 -4.13
N VAL A 285 5.02 -1.14 -5.29
CA VAL A 285 3.78 -0.48 -5.74
C VAL A 285 2.65 -1.50 -5.97
N LEU A 286 2.99 -2.72 -6.40
CA LEU A 286 2.01 -3.78 -6.61
C LEU A 286 1.41 -4.33 -5.30
N ASP A 287 2.03 -4.06 -4.15
CA ASP A 287 1.51 -4.49 -2.85
C ASP A 287 0.28 -3.70 -2.41
N PHE A 288 0.07 -2.52 -2.98
CA PHE A 288 -1.18 -1.76 -2.81
C PHE A 288 -2.36 -2.37 -3.58
N ALA A 289 -2.10 -3.28 -4.52
CA ALA A 289 -3.16 -3.97 -5.23
C ALA A 289 -3.83 -5.01 -4.32
N ARG A 290 -5.15 -5.16 -4.50
CA ARG A 290 -5.85 -6.24 -3.80
C ARG A 290 -5.26 -7.61 -4.18
N ARG A 291 -5.33 -8.57 -3.26
CA ARG A 291 -4.73 -9.90 -3.40
C ARG A 291 -5.28 -10.70 -4.59
N GLU A 292 -6.56 -10.53 -4.91
CA GLU A 292 -7.24 -11.25 -5.98
C GLU A 292 -7.02 -10.64 -7.36
N ALA A 293 -6.37 -9.47 -7.46
CA ALA A 293 -6.08 -8.84 -8.75
C ALA A 293 -5.08 -9.68 -9.55
N LYS A 294 -5.42 -9.96 -10.80
CA LYS A 294 -4.48 -10.62 -11.71
C LYS A 294 -3.42 -9.62 -12.17
N ARG A 295 -2.16 -9.90 -11.92
CA ARG A 295 -1.01 -9.06 -12.27
C ARG A 295 -0.36 -9.62 -13.54
N ILE A 296 -0.34 -8.84 -14.61
CA ILE A 296 0.19 -9.26 -15.93
C ILE A 296 1.30 -8.29 -16.33
N LEU A 297 2.53 -8.78 -16.41
CA LEU A 297 3.66 -8.01 -16.89
C LEU A 297 3.60 -7.95 -18.44
N VAL A 298 3.54 -6.72 -18.97
CA VAL A 298 3.50 -6.44 -20.41
C VAL A 298 4.75 -5.67 -20.88
N GLY A 299 5.62 -5.23 -19.98
CA GLY A 299 6.88 -4.55 -20.26
C GLY A 299 8.03 -5.49 -20.65
N LYS A 300 9.22 -4.91 -20.81
CA LYS A 300 10.48 -5.67 -20.96
C LYS A 300 10.87 -6.26 -19.61
N THR A 301 11.51 -7.42 -19.59
CA THR A 301 12.27 -7.89 -18.44
C THR A 301 13.75 -7.75 -18.79
N GLY A 302 14.46 -6.84 -18.12
CA GLY A 302 15.86 -6.57 -18.40
C GLY A 302 16.12 -6.24 -19.87
N HIS A 303 17.12 -6.87 -20.48
CA HIS A 303 17.48 -6.71 -21.90
C HIS A 303 16.57 -7.50 -22.87
N GLY A 304 15.48 -8.12 -22.38
CA GLY A 304 14.56 -8.93 -23.17
C GLY A 304 13.67 -8.11 -24.14
N ARG A 305 12.91 -8.84 -24.97
CA ARG A 305 11.94 -8.23 -25.89
C ARG A 305 10.71 -7.73 -25.13
N ALA A 306 10.22 -6.53 -25.48
CA ALA A 306 8.93 -6.02 -24.98
C ALA A 306 7.77 -6.64 -25.76
N CYS A 307 6.57 -6.68 -25.16
CA CYS A 307 5.34 -6.80 -25.91
C CYS A 307 5.19 -5.59 -26.84
N LYS A 308 4.67 -5.77 -28.04
CA LYS A 308 4.34 -4.65 -28.92
C LYS A 308 3.16 -3.87 -28.35
N GLN A 309 3.12 -2.55 -28.56
CA GLN A 309 2.04 -1.71 -28.04
C GLN A 309 0.67 -2.17 -28.54
N ASP A 310 0.58 -2.58 -29.80
CA ASP A 310 -0.68 -3.08 -30.38
C ASP A 310 -1.18 -4.34 -29.68
N GLU A 311 -0.27 -5.22 -29.25
CA GLU A 311 -0.60 -6.43 -28.48
C GLU A 311 -1.07 -6.08 -27.06
N ILE A 312 -0.45 -5.06 -26.43
CA ILE A 312 -0.86 -4.54 -25.11
C ILE A 312 -2.27 -3.95 -25.23
N ASN A 313 -2.49 -3.10 -26.26
CA ASN A 313 -3.79 -2.50 -26.51
C ASN A 313 -4.86 -3.58 -26.77
N ALA A 314 -4.58 -4.56 -27.61
CA ALA A 314 -5.49 -5.67 -27.91
C ALA A 314 -5.83 -6.48 -26.64
N LEU A 315 -4.84 -6.77 -25.79
CA LEU A 315 -5.05 -7.45 -24.52
C LEU A 315 -5.93 -6.64 -23.58
N MET A 316 -5.62 -5.35 -23.39
CA MET A 316 -6.36 -4.43 -22.55
C MET A 316 -7.83 -4.33 -22.98
N LEU A 317 -8.10 -4.12 -24.28
CA LEU A 317 -9.44 -4.04 -24.84
C LEU A 317 -10.21 -5.34 -24.71
N ARG A 318 -9.58 -6.50 -24.96
CA ARG A 318 -10.20 -7.82 -24.79
C ARG A 318 -10.64 -8.05 -23.36
N LEU A 319 -9.78 -7.72 -22.37
CA LEU A 319 -10.09 -7.90 -20.96
C LEU A 319 -11.20 -6.95 -20.49
N ALA A 320 -11.16 -5.68 -20.91
CA ALA A 320 -12.23 -4.73 -20.64
C ALA A 320 -13.53 -5.12 -21.35
N GLY A 321 -13.46 -5.65 -22.60
CA GLY A 321 -14.61 -6.17 -23.31
C GLY A 321 -15.32 -7.34 -22.61
N GLN A 322 -14.63 -8.04 -21.70
CA GLN A 322 -15.19 -9.08 -20.84
C GLN A 322 -15.88 -8.51 -19.57
N GLY A 323 -16.09 -7.20 -19.49
CA GLY A 323 -16.69 -6.53 -18.34
C GLY A 323 -15.73 -6.29 -17.17
N ARG A 324 -14.42 -6.42 -17.36
CA ARG A 324 -13.42 -6.28 -16.29
C ARG A 324 -12.98 -4.84 -16.07
N HIS A 325 -12.66 -4.49 -14.84
CA HIS A 325 -11.91 -3.28 -14.52
C HIS A 325 -10.40 -3.55 -14.71
N VAL A 326 -9.83 -3.00 -15.76
CA VAL A 326 -8.43 -3.13 -16.11
C VAL A 326 -7.68 -1.87 -15.71
N VAL A 327 -6.68 -2.01 -14.86
CA VAL A 327 -5.71 -0.94 -14.55
C VAL A 327 -4.48 -1.15 -15.42
N ARG A 328 -4.13 -0.12 -16.19
CA ARG A 328 -2.85 -0.03 -16.90
C ARG A 328 -1.91 0.81 -16.05
N LEU A 329 -1.01 0.17 -15.34
CA LEU A 329 -0.07 0.81 -14.40
C LEU A 329 1.24 1.12 -15.11
N LYS A 330 1.69 2.38 -15.05
CA LYS A 330 2.83 2.91 -15.80
C LYS A 330 3.78 3.66 -14.87
N GLY A 331 5.09 3.48 -15.01
CA GLY A 331 6.08 4.24 -14.25
C GLY A 331 5.95 5.75 -14.49
N GLY A 332 6.14 6.56 -13.44
CA GLY A 332 5.95 8.00 -13.49
C GLY A 332 4.50 8.40 -13.67
N ASP A 333 4.24 9.26 -14.65
CA ASP A 333 2.91 9.71 -15.08
C ASP A 333 2.54 9.11 -16.45
N PRO A 334 1.32 8.62 -16.66
CA PRO A 334 0.90 8.01 -17.93
C PRO A 334 1.01 8.93 -19.13
N CYS A 335 0.83 10.24 -18.91
CA CYS A 335 0.80 11.26 -19.97
C CYS A 335 2.20 11.79 -20.33
N ILE A 336 3.25 11.44 -19.58
CA ILE A 336 4.62 11.88 -19.85
C ILE A 336 5.43 10.71 -20.41
N PHE A 337 5.67 10.72 -21.72
CA PHE A 337 6.37 9.67 -22.49
C PHE A 337 5.84 8.25 -22.29
N GLY A 338 4.60 8.14 -21.78
CA GLY A 338 3.95 6.87 -21.44
C GLY A 338 3.10 6.27 -22.56
N ARG A 339 3.05 6.85 -23.76
CA ARG A 339 2.23 6.38 -24.90
C ARG A 339 0.73 6.31 -24.58
N ALA A 340 0.25 7.14 -23.62
CA ALA A 340 -1.15 7.13 -23.18
C ALA A 340 -2.12 7.43 -24.33
N THR A 341 -1.75 8.29 -25.27
CA THR A 341 -2.60 8.65 -26.42
C THR A 341 -3.04 7.41 -27.21
N GLU A 342 -2.11 6.49 -27.49
CA GLU A 342 -2.41 5.25 -28.24
C GLU A 342 -3.39 4.34 -27.49
N GLU A 343 -3.24 4.24 -26.16
CA GLU A 343 -4.10 3.45 -25.28
C GLU A 343 -5.50 4.07 -25.15
N ILE A 344 -5.56 5.41 -25.00
CA ILE A 344 -6.82 6.20 -24.92
C ILE A 344 -7.62 6.07 -26.23
N GLU A 345 -6.96 6.27 -27.37
CA GLU A 345 -7.60 6.16 -28.68
C GLU A 345 -8.10 4.76 -28.96
N ALA A 346 -7.33 3.72 -28.58
CA ALA A 346 -7.77 2.34 -28.69
C ALA A 346 -9.05 2.08 -27.88
N CYS A 347 -9.12 2.56 -26.63
CA CYS A 347 -10.30 2.46 -25.78
C CYS A 347 -11.51 3.22 -26.38
N ARG A 348 -11.31 4.46 -26.84
CA ARG A 348 -12.36 5.27 -27.46
C ARG A 348 -12.96 4.60 -28.70
N ARG A 349 -12.09 4.09 -29.60
CA ARG A 349 -12.55 3.38 -30.81
C ARG A 349 -13.34 2.11 -30.47
N ALA A 350 -12.97 1.45 -29.37
CA ALA A 350 -13.68 0.25 -28.88
C ALA A 350 -14.94 0.58 -28.06
N GLY A 351 -15.25 1.85 -27.78
CA GLY A 351 -16.36 2.27 -26.92
C GLY A 351 -16.19 1.77 -25.48
N ILE A 352 -14.94 1.74 -24.97
CA ILE A 352 -14.60 1.38 -23.59
C ILE A 352 -14.30 2.65 -22.82
N GLU A 353 -14.90 2.79 -21.64
CA GLU A 353 -14.63 3.92 -20.75
C GLU A 353 -13.16 3.90 -20.32
N VAL A 354 -12.48 5.05 -20.45
CA VAL A 354 -11.10 5.22 -20.04
C VAL A 354 -10.97 6.40 -19.07
N ALA A 355 -10.34 6.15 -17.93
CA ALA A 355 -9.99 7.17 -16.95
C ALA A 355 -8.47 7.27 -16.81
N ILE A 356 -7.97 8.46 -16.41
CA ILE A 356 -6.55 8.70 -16.16
C ILE A 356 -6.39 9.13 -14.71
N VAL A 357 -5.41 8.51 -14.03
CA VAL A 357 -4.96 8.89 -12.70
C VAL A 357 -3.50 9.33 -12.84
N PRO A 358 -3.19 10.61 -12.65
CA PRO A 358 -1.83 11.12 -12.78
C PRO A 358 -0.92 10.53 -11.71
N GLY A 359 0.38 10.56 -11.99
CA GLY A 359 1.44 10.17 -11.06
C GLY A 359 2.53 11.23 -10.98
N ILE A 360 3.41 11.12 -9.98
CA ILE A 360 4.61 11.93 -9.86
C ILE A 360 5.59 11.53 -10.97
N THR A 361 6.06 12.50 -11.77
CA THR A 361 7.00 12.20 -12.85
C THR A 361 8.40 11.87 -12.34
N ALA A 362 9.20 11.17 -13.14
CA ALA A 362 10.59 10.89 -12.79
C ALA A 362 11.41 12.18 -12.55
N ALA A 363 11.14 13.27 -13.29
CA ALA A 363 11.81 14.55 -13.10
C ALA A 363 11.51 15.17 -11.74
N GLN A 364 10.24 15.14 -11.31
CA GLN A 364 9.84 15.65 -9.99
C GLN A 364 10.43 14.77 -8.86
N GLY A 365 10.38 13.43 -9.01
CA GLY A 365 11.00 12.52 -8.06
C GLY A 365 12.51 12.73 -7.93
N ALA A 366 13.21 12.87 -9.05
CA ALA A 366 14.64 13.17 -9.08
C ALA A 366 14.96 14.51 -8.42
N ALA A 367 14.19 15.57 -8.72
CA ALA A 367 14.39 16.88 -8.11
C ALA A 367 14.22 16.85 -6.58
N ALA A 368 13.19 16.16 -6.08
CA ALA A 368 12.95 15.98 -4.66
C ALA A 368 14.10 15.19 -3.99
N SER A 369 14.55 14.13 -4.63
CA SER A 369 15.66 13.29 -4.19
C SER A 369 16.98 14.08 -4.13
N LEU A 370 17.24 14.95 -5.11
CA LEU A 370 18.41 15.83 -5.15
C LEU A 370 18.26 17.08 -4.27
N LYS A 371 17.06 17.37 -3.76
CA LYS A 371 16.72 18.59 -3.00
C LYS A 371 16.93 19.88 -3.80
N ILE A 372 16.62 19.84 -5.08
CA ILE A 372 16.72 20.99 -5.99
C ILE A 372 15.33 21.43 -6.48
N SER A 373 15.23 22.69 -6.92
CA SER A 373 14.06 23.18 -7.63
C SER A 373 14.29 23.09 -9.15
N LEU A 374 13.32 22.53 -9.86
CA LEU A 374 13.35 22.47 -11.34
C LEU A 374 13.13 23.83 -12.00
N THR A 375 12.65 24.83 -11.25
CA THR A 375 12.45 26.19 -11.72
C THR A 375 12.96 27.18 -10.68
N GLN A 376 13.55 28.29 -11.13
CA GLN A 376 14.02 29.39 -10.27
C GLN A 376 13.59 30.73 -10.87
N ARG A 377 13.04 31.61 -10.05
CA ARG A 377 12.41 32.84 -10.51
C ARG A 377 13.35 33.74 -11.33
N GLU A 378 14.61 33.79 -10.97
CA GLU A 378 15.58 34.69 -11.59
C GLU A 378 16.45 34.04 -12.67
N GLN A 379 16.70 32.74 -12.58
CA GLN A 379 17.67 32.04 -13.43
C GLN A 379 17.04 31.06 -14.40
N MET A 380 16.03 30.29 -13.94
CA MET A 380 15.43 29.24 -14.77
C MET A 380 13.91 29.30 -14.71
N ARG A 381 13.34 30.06 -15.65
CA ARG A 381 11.88 30.26 -15.70
C ARG A 381 11.15 29.22 -16.52
N ARG A 382 11.89 28.38 -17.24
CA ARG A 382 11.32 27.35 -18.13
C ARG A 382 11.84 25.98 -17.76
N LEU A 383 10.96 25.00 -17.84
CA LEU A 383 11.25 23.58 -17.70
C LEU A 383 10.78 22.88 -18.96
N GLN A 384 11.63 22.07 -19.55
CA GLN A 384 11.24 21.22 -20.68
C GLN A 384 11.53 19.74 -20.38
N PHE A 385 10.64 18.89 -20.85
CA PHE A 385 10.79 17.43 -20.85
C PHE A 385 11.15 17.00 -22.26
N VAL A 386 12.27 16.34 -22.40
CA VAL A 386 12.83 15.93 -23.70
C VAL A 386 13.01 14.43 -23.72
N MET A 387 12.62 13.78 -24.82
CA MET A 387 12.87 12.38 -25.04
C MET A 387 14.26 12.18 -25.64
N GLY A 388 15.11 11.38 -24.99
CA GLY A 388 16.49 11.15 -25.40
C GLY A 388 16.66 10.13 -26.50
N HIS A 389 15.59 9.44 -26.97
CA HIS A 389 15.72 8.49 -28.08
C HIS A 389 14.46 8.41 -28.94
N ALA A 390 14.63 8.17 -30.24
CA ALA A 390 13.57 7.89 -31.20
C ALA A 390 13.26 6.38 -31.31
N LYS A 391 12.28 6.02 -32.15
CA LYS A 391 11.89 4.60 -32.37
C LYS A 391 13.00 3.72 -32.95
N ASP A 392 13.90 4.30 -33.73
CA ASP A 392 15.07 3.66 -34.32
C ASP A 392 16.23 3.47 -33.33
N GLY A 393 16.13 4.08 -32.15
CA GLY A 393 17.14 4.04 -31.08
C GLY A 393 18.17 5.17 -31.15
N GLY A 394 18.10 6.06 -32.14
CA GLY A 394 18.89 7.28 -32.26
C GLY A 394 18.28 8.46 -31.52
N LEU A 395 18.85 9.66 -31.69
CA LEU A 395 18.25 10.91 -31.22
C LEU A 395 17.06 11.28 -32.12
N PRO A 396 15.96 11.84 -31.53
CA PRO A 396 14.91 12.44 -32.35
C PRO A 396 15.46 13.55 -33.25
N ALA A 397 15.05 13.56 -34.50
CA ALA A 397 15.54 14.53 -35.50
C ALA A 397 14.98 15.94 -35.31
N ASP A 398 13.85 16.05 -34.61
CA ASP A 398 13.05 17.25 -34.39
C ASP A 398 13.28 17.93 -33.03
N LEU A 399 14.42 17.67 -32.36
CA LEU A 399 14.76 18.35 -31.11
C LEU A 399 15.04 19.85 -31.36
N ASP A 400 14.42 20.70 -30.51
CA ASP A 400 14.71 22.14 -30.48
C ASP A 400 16.03 22.39 -29.72
N TRP A 401 17.13 22.35 -30.45
CA TRP A 401 18.48 22.56 -29.91
C TRP A 401 18.68 23.97 -29.35
N GLY A 402 18.02 24.99 -29.92
CA GLY A 402 18.05 26.34 -29.39
C GLY A 402 17.44 26.43 -27.99
N ALA A 403 16.31 25.79 -27.78
CA ALA A 403 15.69 25.70 -26.46
C ALA A 403 16.53 24.87 -25.47
N ILE A 404 17.24 23.83 -25.95
CA ILE A 404 18.13 23.03 -25.13
C ILE A 404 19.37 23.81 -24.69
N ALA A 405 19.90 24.67 -25.56
CA ALA A 405 21.07 25.50 -25.28
C ALA A 405 20.76 26.77 -24.45
N ASP A 406 19.47 27.11 -24.29
CA ASP A 406 19.06 28.31 -23.55
C ASP A 406 19.37 28.19 -22.05
N PRO A 407 20.22 29.08 -21.49
CA PRO A 407 20.64 29.00 -20.09
C PRO A 407 19.51 29.24 -19.07
N SER A 408 18.35 29.78 -19.51
CA SER A 408 17.17 30.01 -18.67
C SER A 408 16.22 28.81 -18.61
N VAL A 409 16.60 27.70 -19.23
CA VAL A 409 15.79 26.48 -19.29
C VAL A 409 16.44 25.35 -18.47
N MET A 410 15.64 24.69 -17.65
CA MET A 410 15.99 23.38 -17.11
C MET A 410 15.51 22.30 -18.09
N THR A 411 16.40 21.45 -18.57
CA THR A 411 16.07 20.32 -19.42
C THR A 411 16.06 19.02 -18.61
N ALA A 412 14.93 18.33 -18.58
CA ALA A 412 14.80 16.98 -18.07
C ALA A 412 14.78 16.00 -19.26
N LEU A 413 15.89 15.32 -19.48
CA LEU A 413 16.12 14.41 -20.59
C LEU A 413 15.80 12.97 -20.16
N TYR A 414 14.77 12.39 -20.74
CA TYR A 414 14.28 11.06 -20.43
C TYR A 414 14.91 10.00 -21.32
N MET A 415 15.28 8.85 -20.73
CA MET A 415 15.76 7.65 -21.43
C MET A 415 17.01 7.86 -22.33
N PRO A 416 18.00 8.69 -21.95
CA PRO A 416 19.13 8.99 -22.83
C PRO A 416 20.27 7.98 -22.79
N ARG A 417 20.16 6.87 -22.05
CA ARG A 417 21.31 6.00 -21.73
C ARG A 417 22.23 5.67 -22.92
N ARG A 418 21.66 5.39 -24.10
CA ARG A 418 22.41 5.05 -25.31
C ARG A 418 22.76 6.25 -26.17
N THR A 419 22.07 7.35 -26.01
CA THR A 419 22.16 8.53 -26.87
C THR A 419 22.81 9.72 -26.18
N LEU A 420 23.18 9.59 -24.89
CA LEU A 420 23.67 10.71 -24.06
C LEU A 420 24.92 11.37 -24.64
N ALA A 421 25.87 10.61 -25.16
CA ALA A 421 27.07 11.15 -25.81
C ALA A 421 26.70 11.94 -27.07
N ALA A 422 25.88 11.37 -27.96
CA ALA A 422 25.42 12.05 -29.15
C ALA A 422 24.55 13.29 -28.83
N PHE A 423 23.74 13.22 -27.76
CA PHE A 423 22.98 14.38 -27.28
C PHE A 423 23.89 15.51 -26.82
N ARG A 424 24.92 15.22 -26.00
CA ARG A 424 25.93 16.16 -25.57
C ARG A 424 26.60 16.86 -26.75
N ASP A 425 27.08 16.08 -27.71
CA ASP A 425 27.82 16.60 -28.86
C ASP A 425 26.94 17.59 -29.68
N ARG A 426 25.72 17.17 -29.99
CA ARG A 426 24.76 18.00 -30.71
C ARG A 426 24.32 19.24 -29.92
N ALA A 427 24.14 19.12 -28.59
CA ALA A 427 23.78 20.27 -27.76
C ALA A 427 24.89 21.31 -27.72
N ILE A 428 26.16 20.88 -27.59
CA ILE A 428 27.33 21.76 -27.60
C ILE A 428 27.52 22.39 -28.98
N GLU A 429 27.39 21.65 -30.07
CA GLU A 429 27.41 22.18 -31.43
C GLU A 429 26.38 23.31 -31.67
N ASN A 430 25.26 23.24 -30.95
CA ASN A 430 24.17 24.21 -31.04
C ASN A 430 24.18 25.29 -29.93
N GLY A 431 25.30 25.43 -29.21
CA GLY A 431 25.56 26.55 -28.31
C GLY A 431 25.36 26.27 -26.81
N LEU A 432 25.06 25.02 -26.40
CA LEU A 432 25.11 24.68 -25.00
C LEU A 432 26.56 24.70 -24.49
N LEU A 433 26.80 25.40 -23.39
CA LEU A 433 28.15 25.50 -22.83
C LEU A 433 28.60 24.14 -22.30
N PRO A 434 29.83 23.66 -22.64
CA PRO A 434 30.33 22.36 -22.18
C PRO A 434 30.36 22.20 -20.64
N GLU A 435 30.54 23.29 -19.92
CA GLU A 435 30.54 23.38 -18.45
C GLU A 435 29.14 23.46 -17.83
N THR A 436 28.06 23.48 -18.64
CA THR A 436 26.70 23.51 -18.11
C THR A 436 26.49 22.35 -17.13
N PRO A 437 26.06 22.64 -15.88
CA PRO A 437 25.84 21.62 -14.88
C PRO A 437 24.80 20.59 -15.32
N ALA A 438 25.11 19.33 -15.06
CA ALA A 438 24.22 18.21 -15.38
C ALA A 438 24.25 17.14 -14.29
N ALA A 439 23.12 16.51 -14.04
CA ALA A 439 23.00 15.41 -13.10
C ALA A 439 22.29 14.22 -13.76
N ALA A 440 22.87 13.04 -13.65
CA ALA A 440 22.24 11.79 -14.07
C ALA A 440 21.71 11.04 -12.85
N ILE A 441 20.46 10.64 -12.91
CA ILE A 441 19.76 9.92 -11.85
C ILE A 441 19.24 8.60 -12.44
N SER A 442 19.77 7.49 -11.95
CA SER A 442 19.26 6.16 -12.30
C SER A 442 18.39 5.63 -11.20
N SER A 443 17.25 5.01 -11.53
CA SER A 443 16.26 4.50 -10.58
C SER A 443 15.79 5.54 -9.55
N ALA A 444 15.43 6.75 -10.00
CA ALA A 444 15.03 7.85 -9.12
C ALA A 444 14.02 7.41 -8.07
N THR A 445 14.24 7.81 -6.82
CA THR A 445 13.45 7.51 -5.61
C THR A 445 13.39 6.05 -5.16
N ARG A 446 14.05 5.12 -5.86
CA ARG A 446 14.13 3.71 -5.45
C ARG A 446 15.27 3.49 -4.46
N HIS A 447 15.25 2.35 -3.76
CA HIS A 447 16.32 1.97 -2.83
C HIS A 447 17.70 1.82 -3.49
N ASP A 448 17.72 1.50 -4.80
CA ASP A 448 18.92 1.35 -5.63
C ASP A 448 19.28 2.62 -6.44
N GLU A 449 18.71 3.77 -6.08
CA GLU A 449 18.98 5.05 -6.76
C GLU A 449 20.49 5.33 -6.83
N ARG A 450 20.96 5.75 -8.02
CA ARG A 450 22.33 6.22 -8.25
C ARG A 450 22.30 7.64 -8.82
N ARG A 451 23.21 8.48 -8.34
CA ARG A 451 23.33 9.89 -8.72
C ARG A 451 24.75 10.20 -9.20
N ILE A 452 24.84 10.89 -10.30
CA ILE A 452 26.09 11.39 -10.86
C ILE A 452 25.93 12.87 -11.15
N PHE A 453 26.79 13.70 -10.58
CA PHE A 453 26.87 15.13 -10.88
C PHE A 453 28.11 15.39 -11.71
N SER A 454 27.98 16.22 -12.74
CA SER A 454 29.06 16.63 -13.63
C SER A 454 28.65 17.85 -14.43
N THR A 455 29.48 18.23 -15.38
CA THR A 455 29.09 19.07 -16.51
C THR A 455 28.51 18.21 -17.63
N ILE A 456 27.80 18.82 -18.57
CA ILE A 456 27.27 18.07 -19.72
C ILE A 456 28.37 17.42 -20.55
N SER A 457 29.56 18.02 -20.60
CA SER A 457 30.72 17.46 -21.32
C SER A 457 31.24 16.18 -20.70
N GLY A 458 31.34 16.10 -19.37
CA GLY A 458 31.89 14.92 -18.67
C GLY A 458 30.89 13.85 -18.30
N LEU A 459 29.59 14.15 -18.34
CA LEU A 459 28.54 13.26 -17.85
C LEU A 459 28.45 11.91 -18.60
N PRO A 460 28.57 11.84 -19.94
CA PRO A 460 28.44 10.58 -20.67
C PRO A 460 29.46 9.52 -20.26
N GLU A 461 30.70 9.90 -20.03
CA GLU A 461 31.77 9.01 -19.63
C GLU A 461 31.55 8.44 -18.22
N LEU A 462 31.03 9.26 -17.31
CA LEU A 462 30.68 8.82 -15.96
C LEU A 462 29.47 7.89 -15.96
N VAL A 463 28.45 8.19 -16.74
CA VAL A 463 27.27 7.33 -16.92
C VAL A 463 27.66 6.00 -17.56
N GLY A 464 28.60 6.01 -18.51
CA GLY A 464 29.12 4.80 -19.15
C GLY A 464 29.84 3.83 -18.20
N ARG A 465 30.38 4.34 -17.08
CA ARG A 465 31.04 3.56 -16.02
C ARG A 465 30.08 3.09 -14.92
N LEU A 466 28.82 3.54 -14.96
CA LEU A 466 27.84 3.18 -13.96
C LEU A 466 27.37 1.74 -14.16
N ASP A 467 27.77 0.85 -13.25
CA ASP A 467 27.28 -0.53 -13.19
C ASP A 467 25.84 -0.57 -12.61
N HIS A 468 24.89 -0.05 -13.38
CA HIS A 468 23.50 0.02 -12.99
C HIS A 468 22.58 0.18 -14.21
N ASP A 469 21.70 -0.78 -14.46
CA ASP A 469 20.82 -0.84 -15.66
C ASP A 469 19.43 -0.19 -15.45
N GLY A 470 19.20 0.46 -14.33
CA GLY A 470 17.92 1.12 -14.00
C GLY A 470 17.54 2.24 -15.00
N PRO A 471 16.29 2.70 -14.97
CA PRO A 471 15.83 3.81 -15.81
C PRO A 471 16.63 5.08 -15.51
N LEU A 472 17.12 5.73 -16.57
CA LEU A 472 17.98 6.91 -16.47
C LEU A 472 17.23 8.19 -16.85
N LEU A 473 17.31 9.18 -15.98
CA LEU A 473 16.94 10.57 -16.23
C LEU A 473 18.19 11.46 -16.13
N VAL A 474 18.30 12.47 -16.99
CA VAL A 474 19.35 13.49 -16.87
C VAL A 474 18.70 14.86 -16.75
N LEU A 475 19.11 15.62 -15.73
CA LEU A 475 18.77 17.02 -15.55
C LEU A 475 19.95 17.88 -16.02
N ILE A 476 19.67 18.94 -16.81
CA ILE A 476 20.69 19.81 -17.39
C ILE A 476 20.24 21.25 -17.16
N GLY A 477 21.07 22.07 -16.55
CA GLY A 477 20.79 23.49 -16.33
C GLY A 477 21.43 24.08 -15.09
N ARG A 478 21.50 25.40 -15.02
CA ARG A 478 22.17 26.17 -13.95
C ARG A 478 21.60 25.95 -12.55
N GLY A 479 20.38 25.48 -12.41
CA GLY A 479 19.78 25.15 -11.11
C GLY A 479 20.48 24.02 -10.37
N LEU A 480 21.43 23.37 -10.99
CA LEU A 480 22.29 22.36 -10.38
C LEU A 480 23.58 22.96 -9.78
N GLU A 481 23.81 24.27 -9.91
CA GLU A 481 25.01 25.00 -9.41
C GLU A 481 25.06 25.16 -7.89
N THR A 482 24.09 24.61 -7.12
CA THR A 482 24.14 24.69 -5.65
C THR A 482 25.33 23.91 -5.09
N GLU A 483 25.97 24.42 -4.04
CA GLU A 483 27.16 23.81 -3.39
C GLU A 483 27.00 22.33 -3.06
N ALA A 484 25.78 21.87 -2.84
CA ALA A 484 25.45 20.47 -2.62
C ALA A 484 25.51 19.60 -3.90
N ALA A 485 25.42 20.20 -5.08
CA ALA A 485 25.42 19.53 -6.37
C ALA A 485 26.82 19.41 -6.99
N LEU A 486 27.74 20.29 -6.59
CA LEU A 486 29.07 20.41 -7.21
C LEU A 486 30.23 19.81 -6.37
N ASP A 487 29.98 19.11 -5.25
CA ASP A 487 31.04 18.45 -4.49
C ASP A 487 31.48 17.13 -5.18
N PRO A 488 32.63 17.11 -5.89
CA PRO A 488 33.16 15.92 -6.56
C PRO A 488 33.47 14.77 -5.57
N ARG A 489 33.66 15.08 -4.27
CA ARG A 489 33.98 14.09 -3.24
C ARG A 489 32.75 13.32 -2.75
N ARG A 490 31.54 13.83 -2.95
CA ARG A 490 30.28 13.11 -2.66
C ARG A 490 29.85 12.14 -3.77
N ALA A 491 30.44 12.24 -4.95
CA ALA A 491 30.20 11.29 -6.04
C ALA A 491 30.85 9.90 -5.78
N ALA A 492 31.89 9.85 -4.92
CA ALA A 492 32.61 8.62 -4.60
C ALA A 492 32.22 7.96 -3.27
N ASP A 493 31.59 8.70 -2.34
CA ASP A 493 31.37 8.27 -0.95
C ASP A 493 29.89 8.37 -0.51
N ALA A 494 28.92 8.02 -1.34
CA ALA A 494 27.56 7.83 -0.86
C ALA A 494 27.49 6.51 -0.07
N PRO A 495 27.45 6.53 1.30
CA PRO A 495 27.33 5.31 2.05
C PRO A 495 25.99 4.67 1.74
N GLN A 496 26.04 3.40 1.35
CA GLN A 496 24.92 2.50 1.33
C GLN A 496 24.20 2.59 2.69
N ARG A 497 23.09 3.28 2.78
CA ARG A 497 22.17 3.08 3.89
C ARG A 497 21.44 1.76 3.65
N SER A 498 22.14 0.66 3.97
CA SER A 498 21.50 -0.61 4.22
C SER A 498 20.67 -0.47 5.50
N PHE A 499 19.37 -0.56 5.39
CA PHE A 499 18.54 -0.98 6.50
C PHE A 499 18.78 -2.49 6.71
N ALA A 500 19.95 -2.82 7.25
CA ALA A 500 20.19 -4.13 7.80
C ALA A 500 19.64 -4.12 9.23
N ALA A 501 18.67 -4.97 9.49
CA ALA A 501 18.35 -5.42 10.83
C ALA A 501 19.60 -6.04 11.45
N GLY A 502 20.31 -5.26 12.24
CA GLY A 502 21.55 -5.62 12.93
C GLY A 502 21.37 -5.52 14.42
N SER A 503 21.09 -6.65 15.05
CA SER A 503 21.32 -6.87 16.47
C SER A 503 22.75 -6.45 16.86
N ARG A 504 22.88 -5.36 17.61
CA ARG A 504 24.10 -5.07 18.38
C ARG A 504 23.72 -4.72 19.80
N THR A 505 23.91 -5.70 20.66
CA THR A 505 24.09 -5.53 22.10
C THR A 505 25.19 -4.50 22.35
N ARG A 506 24.85 -3.33 22.83
CA ARG A 506 25.77 -2.43 23.50
C ARG A 506 25.35 -2.31 24.95
N LYS A 507 26.17 -2.88 25.85
CA LYS A 507 26.22 -2.48 27.25
C LYS A 507 26.62 -1.00 27.28
N GLY A 508 25.76 -0.13 27.76
CA GLY A 508 26.00 1.27 28.06
C GLY A 508 25.80 1.56 29.54
N PRO A 509 26.42 2.59 30.10
CA PRO A 509 26.47 2.81 31.54
C PRO A 509 25.15 3.35 32.09
N THR A 510 24.90 3.06 33.34
CA THR A 510 23.82 3.51 34.23
C THR A 510 23.63 5.04 34.20
N PRO A 511 22.38 5.56 34.07
CA PRO A 511 22.14 6.98 34.30
C PRO A 511 21.96 7.28 35.79
N GLU A 512 22.70 8.28 36.24
CA GLU A 512 22.49 8.95 37.53
C GLU A 512 21.15 9.69 37.54
N LEU A 513 20.49 9.58 38.67
CA LEU A 513 19.26 10.29 39.05
C LEU A 513 19.51 11.84 39.17
N TRP A 514 18.61 12.62 38.61
CA TRP A 514 18.44 14.03 38.92
C TRP A 514 17.16 14.23 39.77
N PRO A 515 17.18 15.27 40.65
CA PRO A 515 16.23 15.42 41.76
C PRO A 515 14.82 15.82 41.39
#